data_563836a9af81be5f42e01b249b3ccd3d
#
_entry.id   563836a9af81be5f42e01b249b3ccd3d
#
_cell.length_a   1.000
_cell.length_b   1.000
_cell.length_c   1.000
_cell.angle_alpha   90.00
_cell.angle_beta   90.00
_cell.angle_gamma   90.00
#
_symmetry.space_group_name_H-M   'P 1'
#
loop_
_entity.id
_entity.type
_entity.pdbx_description
1 polymer ?
#
loop_
_entity_poly.entity_id
_entity_poly.type
_entity_poly.pdbx_seq_one_letter_code
_entity_poly.pdbx_strand_id
1 'polypeptide(L)'
;MVFKTFLLISLYLGPIALISSGVTEGGWMFWAAEVIMGLALAGIGMAVMHDGNHGAYSEKKWVNRLIGGVLELVGGNSEMWQIQHNVLHHTFTNIDGLDEDINPGPILRFSPLKPLKPWHRFQHLYAWFFYGLMTLIWVTFKDYVALNRYHRLGLLKRMGKSYNNLFMRITLAKVAYYPIVLGLPLMFSGLGTGQIIAGWLLMHFIGGLTLALVFQPAHVMEDHDYVPAEKGTIMEDDPMSHQLKTTCNFGTKSKLLTWYSGGLNHQIEHHLFPHICHVHYAKLAPIVRETAEEFGLPYRSDTSFAGAVGLHLNQLKELGRA
;
A
#
# COMPACT_ATOMS: atom_id res chain seq x y z
N MET A 1 -11.00 4.67 -15.52
CA MET A 1 -9.74 5.16 -14.92
C MET A 1 -9.70 6.68 -14.82
N VAL A 2 -9.74 7.42 -15.91
CA VAL A 2 -9.57 8.88 -15.94
C VAL A 2 -10.46 9.62 -14.92
N PHE A 3 -11.79 9.37 -14.95
CA PHE A 3 -12.73 9.95 -13.96
C PHE A 3 -12.33 9.67 -12.51
N LYS A 4 -11.95 8.40 -12.19
CA LYS A 4 -11.49 8.02 -10.85
C LYS A 4 -10.26 8.81 -10.43
N THR A 5 -9.29 8.96 -11.33
CA THR A 5 -8.06 9.72 -11.07
C THR A 5 -8.37 11.16 -10.73
N PHE A 6 -9.18 11.84 -11.56
CA PHE A 6 -9.56 13.23 -11.28
C PHE A 6 -10.36 13.36 -9.98
N LEU A 7 -11.31 12.46 -9.73
CA LEU A 7 -12.10 12.46 -8.51
C LEU A 7 -11.22 12.33 -7.25
N LEU A 8 -10.33 11.33 -7.21
CA LEU A 8 -9.48 11.08 -6.03
C LEU A 8 -8.48 12.21 -5.81
N ILE A 9 -7.87 12.76 -6.87
CA ILE A 9 -6.98 13.92 -6.78
C ILE A 9 -7.77 15.15 -6.29
N SER A 10 -9.00 15.37 -6.79
CA SER A 10 -9.84 16.49 -6.34
C SER A 10 -10.28 16.32 -4.88
N LEU A 11 -10.60 15.10 -4.44
CA LEU A 11 -10.93 14.80 -3.04
C LEU A 11 -9.70 14.90 -2.11
N TYR A 12 -8.51 14.89 -2.64
CA TYR A 12 -7.27 15.15 -1.87
C TYR A 12 -6.92 16.64 -1.84
N LEU A 13 -6.87 17.31 -2.99
CA LEU A 13 -6.45 18.72 -3.10
C LEU A 13 -7.55 19.72 -2.73
N GLY A 14 -8.82 19.41 -3.04
CA GLY A 14 -9.95 20.29 -2.75
C GLY A 14 -10.09 20.62 -1.26
N PRO A 15 -10.03 19.64 -0.36
CA PRO A 15 -10.05 19.92 1.08
C PRO A 15 -8.87 20.77 1.56
N ILE A 16 -7.66 20.63 1.00
CA ILE A 16 -6.54 21.52 1.32
C ILE A 16 -6.90 22.98 1.00
N ALA A 17 -7.45 23.21 -0.20
CA ALA A 17 -7.88 24.55 -0.59
C ALA A 17 -9.02 25.07 0.31
N LEU A 18 -9.98 24.20 0.65
CA LEU A 18 -11.11 24.54 1.52
C LEU A 18 -10.64 24.90 2.94
N ILE A 19 -9.74 24.12 3.53
CA ILE A 19 -9.17 24.41 4.85
C ILE A 19 -8.37 25.72 4.79
N SER A 20 -7.52 25.88 3.77
CA SER A 20 -6.69 27.10 3.60
C SER A 20 -7.51 28.36 3.38
N SER A 21 -8.73 28.26 2.84
CA SER A 21 -9.62 29.43 2.68
C SER A 21 -10.22 29.93 4.00
N GLY A 22 -10.05 29.22 5.11
CA GLY A 22 -10.62 29.54 6.42
C GLY A 22 -12.11 29.21 6.59
N VAL A 23 -12.80 28.80 5.54
CA VAL A 23 -14.28 28.53 5.55
C VAL A 23 -14.65 27.41 6.53
N THR A 24 -13.75 26.50 6.84
CA THR A 24 -14.03 25.39 7.77
C THR A 24 -14.14 25.83 9.23
N GLU A 25 -13.63 27.03 9.58
CA GLU A 25 -13.64 27.62 10.94
C GLU A 25 -13.19 26.65 12.05
N GLY A 26 -12.49 25.57 11.69
CA GLY A 26 -12.05 24.53 12.62
C GLY A 26 -13.14 23.64 13.21
N GLY A 27 -14.39 23.76 12.73
CA GLY A 27 -15.52 22.94 13.14
C GLY A 27 -15.52 21.54 12.52
N TRP A 28 -16.70 20.88 12.52
CA TRP A 28 -16.85 19.52 11.99
C TRP A 28 -16.42 19.40 10.50
N MET A 29 -16.58 20.46 9.71
CA MET A 29 -16.14 20.48 8.31
C MET A 29 -14.63 20.30 8.14
N PHE A 30 -13.83 20.87 9.06
CA PHE A 30 -12.39 20.66 9.07
C PHE A 30 -12.04 19.15 9.25
N TRP A 31 -12.63 18.50 10.25
CA TRP A 31 -12.38 17.09 10.52
C TRP A 31 -12.88 16.17 9.41
N ALA A 32 -14.05 16.49 8.84
CA ALA A 32 -14.58 15.77 7.69
C ALA A 32 -13.67 15.90 6.45
N ALA A 33 -13.12 17.10 6.21
CA ALA A 33 -12.16 17.35 5.14
C ALA A 33 -10.89 16.49 5.30
N GLU A 34 -10.33 16.40 6.51
CA GLU A 34 -9.16 15.57 6.79
C GLU A 34 -9.44 14.06 6.62
N VAL A 35 -10.62 13.58 7.03
CA VAL A 35 -11.04 12.19 6.79
C VAL A 35 -11.18 11.92 5.28
N ILE A 36 -11.80 12.82 4.52
CA ILE A 36 -11.95 12.72 3.07
C ILE A 36 -10.55 12.68 2.40
N MET A 37 -9.62 13.55 2.83
CA MET A 37 -8.24 13.53 2.35
C MET A 37 -7.55 12.20 2.63
N GLY A 38 -7.71 11.63 3.83
CA GLY A 38 -7.14 10.33 4.18
C GLY A 38 -7.67 9.18 3.31
N LEU A 39 -8.99 9.15 3.07
CA LEU A 39 -9.60 8.20 2.15
C LEU A 39 -9.14 8.42 0.70
N ALA A 40 -9.01 9.67 0.27
CA ALA A 40 -8.52 9.99 -1.07
C ALA A 40 -7.04 9.61 -1.24
N LEU A 41 -6.20 9.84 -0.22
CA LEU A 41 -4.81 9.39 -0.17
C LEU A 41 -4.72 7.87 -0.37
N ALA A 42 -5.50 7.10 0.38
CA ALA A 42 -5.54 5.65 0.22
C ALA A 42 -6.02 5.24 -1.18
N GLY A 43 -7.08 5.85 -1.71
CA GLY A 43 -7.58 5.58 -3.06
C GLY A 43 -6.57 5.94 -4.15
N ILE A 44 -5.82 7.03 -4.01
CA ILE A 44 -4.69 7.38 -4.89
C ILE A 44 -3.63 6.28 -4.84
N GLY A 45 -3.26 5.85 -3.63
CA GLY A 45 -2.29 4.79 -3.40
C GLY A 45 -2.68 3.47 -4.07
N MET A 46 -3.92 3.04 -3.91
CA MET A 46 -4.41 1.75 -4.40
C MET A 46 -4.76 1.72 -5.90
N ALA A 47 -5.35 2.79 -6.42
CA ALA A 47 -6.01 2.74 -7.74
C ALA A 47 -5.35 3.60 -8.81
N VAL A 48 -4.66 4.68 -8.44
CA VAL A 48 -4.12 5.66 -9.40
C VAL A 48 -2.64 5.41 -9.62
N MET A 49 -1.83 5.70 -8.59
CA MET A 49 -0.39 5.58 -8.71
C MET A 49 0.05 4.12 -8.85
N HIS A 50 -0.71 3.19 -8.29
CA HIS A 50 -0.44 1.77 -8.33
C HIS A 50 -0.41 1.23 -9.78
N ASP A 51 -1.50 1.40 -10.54
CA ASP A 51 -1.54 1.03 -11.95
C ASP A 51 -0.49 1.80 -12.78
N GLY A 52 -0.27 3.09 -12.46
CA GLY A 52 0.75 3.90 -13.13
C GLY A 52 2.16 3.32 -12.95
N ASN A 53 2.51 2.92 -11.74
CA ASN A 53 3.82 2.36 -11.41
C ASN A 53 4.01 0.91 -11.87
N HIS A 54 2.92 0.14 -12.06
CA HIS A 54 2.96 -1.15 -12.74
C HIS A 54 2.97 -1.04 -14.28
N GLY A 55 2.81 0.17 -14.82
CA GLY A 55 2.71 0.36 -16.27
C GLY A 55 1.37 -0.07 -16.86
N ALA A 56 0.37 -0.31 -16.02
CA ALA A 56 -0.95 -0.86 -16.35
C ALA A 56 -2.02 0.20 -16.67
N TYR A 57 -1.76 1.48 -16.38
CA TYR A 57 -2.75 2.55 -16.56
C TYR A 57 -3.00 2.90 -18.03
N SER A 58 -1.95 2.85 -18.86
CA SER A 58 -2.00 3.24 -20.28
C SER A 58 -0.94 2.51 -21.09
N GLU A 59 -1.19 2.31 -22.39
CA GLU A 59 -0.18 1.83 -23.34
C GLU A 59 0.99 2.82 -23.52
N LYS A 60 0.76 4.11 -23.20
CA LYS A 60 1.78 5.17 -23.33
C LYS A 60 2.64 5.25 -22.06
N LYS A 61 3.91 4.90 -22.17
CA LYS A 61 4.87 4.92 -21.04
C LYS A 61 4.96 6.26 -20.31
N TRP A 62 4.84 7.39 -21.03
CA TRP A 62 4.88 8.70 -20.40
C TRP A 62 3.65 8.98 -19.51
N VAL A 63 2.45 8.46 -19.90
CA VAL A 63 1.23 8.55 -19.09
C VAL A 63 1.42 7.74 -17.81
N ASN A 64 1.91 6.51 -17.90
CA ASN A 64 2.18 5.68 -16.71
C ASN A 64 3.17 6.35 -15.77
N ARG A 65 4.21 6.99 -16.30
CA ARG A 65 5.18 7.75 -15.49
C ARG A 65 4.54 8.95 -14.79
N LEU A 66 3.69 9.71 -15.48
CA LEU A 66 2.97 10.84 -14.91
C LEU A 66 2.01 10.38 -13.80
N ILE A 67 1.21 9.35 -14.08
CA ILE A 67 0.22 8.82 -13.13
C ILE A 67 0.89 8.12 -11.94
N GLY A 68 1.98 7.37 -12.17
CA GLY A 68 2.79 6.80 -11.09
C GLY A 68 3.40 7.88 -10.20
N GLY A 69 3.82 9.00 -10.79
CA GLY A 69 4.35 10.18 -10.09
C GLY A 69 3.33 10.95 -9.24
N VAL A 70 2.04 10.63 -9.31
CA VAL A 70 1.03 11.17 -8.36
C VAL A 70 1.35 10.73 -6.92
N LEU A 71 2.16 9.70 -6.73
CA LEU A 71 2.65 9.30 -5.40
C LEU A 71 3.43 10.41 -4.69
N GLU A 72 4.20 11.21 -5.42
CA GLU A 72 4.95 12.35 -4.88
C GLU A 72 4.00 13.44 -4.33
N LEU A 73 2.80 13.57 -4.89
CA LEU A 73 1.79 14.50 -4.38
C LEU A 73 1.32 14.14 -2.97
N VAL A 74 1.29 12.86 -2.64
CA VAL A 74 0.89 12.36 -1.31
C VAL A 74 2.11 12.04 -0.42
N GLY A 75 3.29 12.52 -0.80
CA GLY A 75 4.51 12.50 0.01
C GLY A 75 5.35 11.23 -0.05
N GLY A 76 5.05 10.29 -0.96
CA GLY A 76 5.88 9.12 -1.25
C GLY A 76 6.88 9.38 -2.38
N ASN A 77 7.55 8.32 -2.85
CA ASN A 77 8.42 8.37 -4.02
C ASN A 77 8.20 7.16 -4.93
N SER A 78 7.83 7.41 -6.18
CA SER A 78 7.45 6.38 -7.15
C SER A 78 8.58 5.38 -7.46
N GLU A 79 9.85 5.85 -7.55
CA GLU A 79 10.96 4.95 -7.83
C GLU A 79 11.30 4.05 -6.64
N MET A 80 11.20 4.56 -5.42
CA MET A 80 11.37 3.75 -4.21
C MET A 80 10.27 2.73 -4.07
N TRP A 81 9.03 3.13 -4.37
CA TRP A 81 7.88 2.23 -4.38
C TRP A 81 8.04 1.11 -5.43
N GLN A 82 8.49 1.43 -6.65
CA GLN A 82 8.76 0.42 -7.68
C GLN A 82 9.81 -0.61 -7.26
N ILE A 83 10.87 -0.20 -6.54
CA ILE A 83 11.86 -1.14 -6.02
C ILE A 83 11.22 -2.04 -4.96
N GLN A 84 10.53 -1.44 -3.99
CA GLN A 84 9.90 -2.18 -2.90
C GLN A 84 8.81 -3.12 -3.44
N HIS A 85 7.89 -2.62 -4.23
CA HIS A 85 6.68 -3.33 -4.61
C HIS A 85 6.88 -4.19 -5.87
N ASN A 86 7.31 -3.59 -7.00
CA ASN A 86 7.41 -4.35 -8.25
C ASN A 86 8.57 -5.34 -8.26
N VAL A 87 9.73 -4.97 -7.61
CA VAL A 87 10.92 -5.82 -7.65
C VAL A 87 10.97 -6.76 -6.46
N LEU A 88 10.78 -6.27 -5.22
CA LEU A 88 10.93 -7.11 -4.04
C LEU A 88 9.65 -7.87 -3.73
N HIS A 89 8.51 -7.19 -3.59
CA HIS A 89 7.25 -7.83 -3.20
C HIS A 89 6.72 -8.79 -4.28
N HIS A 90 6.52 -8.33 -5.51
CA HIS A 90 5.99 -9.19 -6.59
C HIS A 90 6.90 -10.35 -6.98
N THR A 91 8.23 -10.19 -6.85
CA THR A 91 9.15 -11.30 -7.16
C THR A 91 9.25 -12.29 -6.00
N PHE A 92 9.19 -11.79 -4.76
CA PHE A 92 9.50 -12.56 -3.56
C PHE A 92 8.38 -12.53 -2.53
N THR A 93 7.12 -12.58 -2.99
CA THR A 93 5.93 -12.53 -2.12
C THR A 93 6.02 -13.57 -1.00
N ASN A 94 5.86 -13.14 0.25
CA ASN A 94 5.97 -13.95 1.47
C ASN A 94 7.30 -14.69 1.69
N ILE A 95 8.38 -14.28 0.98
CA ILE A 95 9.73 -14.80 1.25
C ILE A 95 10.38 -13.95 2.35
N ASP A 96 10.71 -14.59 3.47
CA ASP A 96 11.23 -13.91 4.65
C ASP A 96 12.55 -13.18 4.36
N GLY A 97 12.62 -11.90 4.76
CA GLY A 97 13.80 -11.04 4.54
C GLY A 97 13.94 -10.44 3.14
N LEU A 98 13.16 -10.90 2.15
CA LEU A 98 13.14 -10.35 0.78
C LEU A 98 11.88 -9.53 0.52
N ASP A 99 10.72 -10.00 0.94
CA ASP A 99 9.47 -9.24 0.85
C ASP A 99 9.42 -8.17 1.95
N GLU A 100 9.44 -6.90 1.52
CA GLU A 100 9.38 -5.76 2.45
C GLU A 100 7.94 -5.37 2.82
N ASP A 101 6.95 -5.77 2.03
CA ASP A 101 5.56 -5.40 2.27
C ASP A 101 4.94 -6.20 3.42
N ILE A 102 5.51 -7.37 3.74
CA ILE A 102 5.17 -8.16 4.94
C ILE A 102 6.22 -8.06 6.06
N ASN A 103 7.11 -7.05 6.01
CA ASN A 103 8.13 -6.85 7.05
C ASN A 103 7.85 -5.58 7.89
N PRO A 104 6.94 -5.64 8.86
CA PRO A 104 6.56 -4.49 9.69
C PRO A 104 7.60 -4.14 10.76
N GLY A 105 8.82 -4.67 10.67
CA GLY A 105 9.86 -4.54 11.69
C GLY A 105 9.58 -5.38 12.94
N PRO A 106 10.14 -5.02 14.12
CA PRO A 106 10.05 -5.84 15.33
C PRO A 106 8.74 -5.68 16.12
N ILE A 107 7.85 -4.76 15.73
CA ILE A 107 6.63 -4.41 16.48
C ILE A 107 5.50 -5.42 16.20
N LEU A 108 5.39 -5.85 14.94
CA LEU A 108 4.42 -6.84 14.50
C LEU A 108 5.17 -8.06 13.93
N ARG A 109 4.54 -9.22 13.98
CA ARG A 109 5.07 -10.47 13.44
C ARG A 109 4.07 -11.01 12.43
N PHE A 110 4.41 -10.89 11.13
CA PHE A 110 3.58 -11.32 10.00
C PHE A 110 3.99 -12.68 9.43
N SER A 111 5.11 -13.24 9.90
CA SER A 111 5.61 -14.52 9.44
C SER A 111 6.01 -15.40 10.61
N PRO A 112 5.73 -16.70 10.59
CA PRO A 112 6.18 -17.65 11.61
C PRO A 112 7.70 -17.79 11.66
N LEU A 113 8.40 -17.38 10.60
CA LEU A 113 9.85 -17.42 10.48
C LEU A 113 10.56 -16.30 11.25
N LYS A 114 9.83 -15.25 11.63
CA LYS A 114 10.38 -14.14 12.44
C LYS A 114 10.44 -14.51 13.93
N PRO A 115 11.43 -14.02 14.67
CA PRO A 115 11.54 -14.25 16.11
C PRO A 115 10.30 -13.78 16.88
N LEU A 116 9.76 -14.65 17.73
CA LEU A 116 8.66 -14.30 18.63
C LEU A 116 9.14 -13.39 19.75
N LYS A 117 8.36 -12.35 20.05
CA LYS A 117 8.57 -11.40 21.13
C LYS A 117 7.38 -11.39 22.12
N PRO A 118 7.59 -11.11 23.42
CA PRO A 118 6.50 -11.16 24.40
C PRO A 118 5.29 -10.30 24.09
N TRP A 119 5.48 -9.16 23.43
CA TRP A 119 4.38 -8.26 23.06
C TRP A 119 3.58 -8.75 21.86
N HIS A 120 4.12 -9.61 20.99
CA HIS A 120 3.40 -10.12 19.82
C HIS A 120 2.10 -10.86 20.20
N ARG A 121 2.02 -11.44 21.41
CA ARG A 121 0.79 -12.11 21.90
C ARG A 121 -0.44 -11.23 21.87
N PHE A 122 -0.24 -9.91 21.86
CA PHE A 122 -1.31 -8.91 21.83
C PHE A 122 -1.40 -8.16 20.50
N GLN A 123 -0.61 -8.53 19.48
CA GLN A 123 -0.51 -7.78 18.24
C GLN A 123 -1.84 -7.63 17.52
N HIS A 124 -2.75 -8.59 17.60
CA HIS A 124 -4.10 -8.51 17.05
C HIS A 124 -4.96 -7.38 17.67
N LEU A 125 -4.59 -6.87 18.86
CA LEU A 125 -5.28 -5.76 19.52
C LEU A 125 -4.71 -4.40 19.13
N TYR A 126 -3.41 -4.31 18.83
CA TYR A 126 -2.75 -3.03 18.56
C TYR A 126 -2.27 -2.86 17.11
N ALA A 127 -2.30 -3.89 16.28
CA ALA A 127 -1.79 -3.81 14.90
C ALA A 127 -2.45 -2.68 14.10
N TRP A 128 -3.77 -2.51 14.22
CA TRP A 128 -4.53 -1.47 13.53
C TRP A 128 -4.04 -0.04 13.85
N PHE A 129 -3.52 0.19 15.07
CA PHE A 129 -2.91 1.47 15.39
C PHE A 129 -1.62 1.72 14.58
N PHE A 130 -0.75 0.72 14.48
CA PHE A 130 0.47 0.82 13.66
C PHE A 130 0.17 0.86 12.17
N TYR A 131 -0.92 0.24 11.72
CA TYR A 131 -1.42 0.39 10.36
C TYR A 131 -1.79 1.84 10.05
N GLY A 132 -2.45 2.52 10.98
CA GLY A 132 -2.73 3.95 10.85
C GLY A 132 -1.48 4.83 10.73
N LEU A 133 -0.34 4.41 11.29
CA LEU A 133 0.92 5.15 11.19
C LEU A 133 1.70 4.91 9.89
N MET A 134 1.29 3.95 9.05
CA MET A 134 2.05 3.51 7.88
C MET A 134 2.37 4.67 6.92
N THR A 135 1.39 5.47 6.55
CA THR A 135 1.60 6.60 5.63
C THR A 135 2.34 7.76 6.29
N LEU A 136 2.17 7.97 7.60
CA LEU A 136 2.92 8.96 8.36
C LEU A 136 4.42 8.60 8.39
N ILE A 137 4.75 7.34 8.63
CA ILE A 137 6.12 6.83 8.57
C ILE A 137 6.69 6.98 7.15
N TRP A 138 5.87 6.75 6.14
CA TRP A 138 6.27 6.87 4.74
C TRP A 138 6.58 8.31 4.35
N VAL A 139 5.70 9.25 4.65
CA VAL A 139 5.92 10.66 4.32
C VAL A 139 7.11 11.28 5.07
N THR A 140 7.47 10.72 6.23
CA THR A 140 8.58 11.23 7.05
C THR A 140 9.94 10.63 6.64
N PHE A 141 10.21 9.39 6.94
CA PHE A 141 11.57 8.82 6.86
C PHE A 141 11.71 7.47 6.12
N LYS A 142 10.62 6.74 5.85
CA LYS A 142 10.70 5.37 5.27
C LYS A 142 11.52 5.32 4.00
N ASP A 143 11.30 6.27 3.06
CA ASP A 143 12.02 6.29 1.78
C ASP A 143 13.54 6.44 1.95
N TYR A 144 14.00 7.22 2.94
CA TYR A 144 15.43 7.39 3.20
C TYR A 144 16.05 6.11 3.82
N VAL A 145 15.31 5.45 4.71
CA VAL A 145 15.74 4.17 5.32
C VAL A 145 15.85 3.10 4.23
N ALA A 146 14.83 2.99 3.37
CA ALA A 146 14.80 2.07 2.25
C ALA A 146 15.92 2.35 1.24
N LEU A 147 16.15 3.63 0.87
CA LEU A 147 17.22 4.05 -0.02
C LEU A 147 18.60 3.57 0.48
N ASN A 148 18.90 3.80 1.77
CA ASN A 148 20.15 3.36 2.40
C ASN A 148 20.27 1.82 2.39
N ARG A 149 19.18 1.09 2.64
CA ARG A 149 19.14 -0.37 2.59
C ARG A 149 19.39 -0.88 1.18
N TYR A 150 18.69 -0.37 0.17
CA TYR A 150 18.85 -0.80 -1.23
C TYR A 150 20.23 -0.48 -1.78
N HIS A 151 20.83 0.63 -1.35
CA HIS A 151 22.22 0.95 -1.67
C HIS A 151 23.19 -0.08 -1.12
N ARG A 152 23.07 -0.42 0.19
CA ARG A 152 23.92 -1.43 0.84
C ARG A 152 23.77 -2.83 0.24
N LEU A 153 22.56 -3.19 -0.21
CA LEU A 153 22.29 -4.46 -0.89
C LEU A 153 22.75 -4.48 -2.36
N GLY A 154 23.29 -3.36 -2.87
CA GLY A 154 23.71 -3.25 -4.26
C GLY A 154 22.57 -3.23 -5.28
N LEU A 155 21.30 -3.16 -4.84
CA LEU A 155 20.13 -3.15 -5.72
C LEU A 155 20.13 -1.92 -6.63
N LEU A 156 20.46 -0.74 -6.11
CA LEU A 156 20.52 0.49 -6.91
C LEU A 156 21.50 0.35 -8.09
N LYS A 157 22.69 -0.20 -7.84
CA LYS A 157 23.71 -0.43 -8.87
C LYS A 157 23.21 -1.41 -9.94
N ARG A 158 22.58 -2.52 -9.52
CA ARG A 158 22.01 -3.52 -10.45
C ARG A 158 20.90 -2.93 -11.35
N MET A 159 20.14 -1.97 -10.81
CA MET A 159 19.06 -1.27 -11.54
C MET A 159 19.54 -0.03 -12.29
N GLY A 160 20.85 0.27 -12.31
CA GLY A 160 21.40 1.47 -12.96
C GLY A 160 20.96 2.79 -12.30
N LYS A 161 20.59 2.77 -11.01
CA LYS A 161 20.08 3.95 -10.28
C LYS A 161 21.17 4.56 -9.41
N SER A 162 21.22 5.91 -9.39
CA SER A 162 22.13 6.68 -8.57
C SER A 162 21.53 6.98 -7.20
N TYR A 163 22.26 6.70 -6.12
CA TYR A 163 21.88 7.05 -4.76
C TYR A 163 21.60 8.56 -4.61
N ASN A 164 22.52 9.42 -5.08
CA ASN A 164 22.37 10.87 -4.93
C ASN A 164 21.17 11.41 -5.71
N ASN A 165 20.90 10.88 -6.89
CA ASN A 165 19.72 11.27 -7.67
C ASN A 165 18.41 10.89 -6.94
N LEU A 166 18.31 9.66 -6.44
CA LEU A 166 17.13 9.22 -5.68
C LEU A 166 16.98 10.01 -4.38
N PHE A 167 18.07 10.24 -3.63
CA PHE A 167 18.04 11.07 -2.43
C PHE A 167 17.50 12.50 -2.73
N MET A 168 18.00 13.12 -3.79
CA MET A 168 17.53 14.45 -4.22
C MET A 168 16.03 14.43 -4.57
N ARG A 169 15.58 13.44 -5.33
CA ARG A 169 14.18 13.33 -5.75
C ARG A 169 13.23 13.07 -4.56
N ILE A 170 13.62 12.20 -3.63
CA ILE A 170 12.88 11.98 -2.38
C ILE A 170 12.78 13.30 -1.61
N THR A 171 13.90 14.00 -1.45
CA THR A 171 13.94 15.26 -0.71
C THR A 171 13.07 16.34 -1.38
N LEU A 172 13.16 16.50 -2.70
CA LEU A 172 12.35 17.46 -3.44
C LEU A 172 10.84 17.14 -3.33
N ALA A 173 10.45 15.87 -3.42
CA ALA A 173 9.05 15.46 -3.22
C ALA A 173 8.55 15.85 -1.83
N LYS A 174 9.32 15.58 -0.78
CA LYS A 174 8.94 15.94 0.60
C LYS A 174 8.96 17.45 0.83
N VAL A 175 9.94 18.17 0.29
CA VAL A 175 9.99 19.65 0.33
C VAL A 175 8.80 20.29 -0.40
N ALA A 176 8.28 19.67 -1.45
CA ALA A 176 7.05 20.12 -2.11
C ALA A 176 5.79 19.75 -1.31
N TYR A 177 5.75 18.56 -0.73
CA TYR A 177 4.59 18.03 0.01
C TYR A 177 4.25 18.88 1.25
N TYR A 178 5.22 19.13 2.14
CA TYR A 178 4.95 19.79 3.41
C TYR A 178 4.41 21.23 3.30
N PRO A 179 4.95 22.11 2.42
CA PRO A 179 4.36 23.43 2.20
C PRO A 179 2.93 23.38 1.68
N ILE A 180 2.59 22.41 0.82
CA ILE A 180 1.24 22.29 0.27
C ILE A 180 0.27 21.79 1.34
N VAL A 181 0.59 20.70 2.04
CA VAL A 181 -0.37 20.01 2.91
C VAL A 181 -0.45 20.63 4.31
N LEU A 182 0.66 21.13 4.83
CA LEU A 182 0.71 21.81 6.13
C LEU A 182 0.89 23.33 5.99
N GLY A 183 1.80 23.76 5.11
CA GLY A 183 2.16 25.17 5.00
C GLY A 183 1.00 26.06 4.59
N LEU A 184 0.25 25.69 3.54
CA LEU A 184 -0.92 26.48 3.10
C LEU A 184 -1.99 26.60 4.20
N PRO A 185 -2.46 25.50 4.84
CA PRO A 185 -3.36 25.62 5.98
C PRO A 185 -2.83 26.47 7.13
N LEU A 186 -1.56 26.30 7.51
CA LEU A 186 -0.94 27.07 8.59
C LEU A 186 -0.88 28.57 8.31
N MET A 187 -0.67 28.96 7.05
CA MET A 187 -0.53 30.37 6.66
C MET A 187 -1.86 31.07 6.44
N PHE A 188 -2.88 30.35 5.96
CA PHE A 188 -4.06 30.98 5.41
C PHE A 188 -5.39 30.62 6.08
N SER A 189 -5.46 29.51 6.85
CA SER A 189 -6.74 29.05 7.44
C SER A 189 -7.21 29.87 8.64
N GLY A 190 -6.30 30.55 9.32
CA GLY A 190 -6.58 31.19 10.62
C GLY A 190 -6.72 30.23 11.80
N LEU A 191 -6.58 28.91 11.58
CA LEU A 191 -6.70 27.88 12.61
C LEU A 191 -5.41 27.78 13.45
N GLY A 192 -5.56 27.28 14.68
CA GLY A 192 -4.43 27.02 15.55
C GLY A 192 -3.51 25.91 15.02
N THR A 193 -2.18 26.09 15.14
CA THR A 193 -1.17 25.12 14.68
C THR A 193 -1.44 23.69 15.19
N GLY A 194 -1.83 23.56 16.45
CA GLY A 194 -2.14 22.24 17.03
C GLY A 194 -3.31 21.53 16.36
N GLN A 195 -4.34 22.29 15.93
CA GLN A 195 -5.49 21.73 15.21
C GLN A 195 -5.11 21.24 13.82
N ILE A 196 -4.31 22.02 13.08
CA ILE A 196 -3.84 21.65 11.73
C ILE A 196 -2.97 20.39 11.80
N ILE A 197 -2.04 20.33 12.76
CA ILE A 197 -1.20 19.14 12.97
C ILE A 197 -2.07 17.92 13.34
N ALA A 198 -3.05 18.08 14.23
CA ALA A 198 -3.95 16.99 14.61
C ALA A 198 -4.81 16.49 13.41
N GLY A 199 -5.28 17.40 12.55
CA GLY A 199 -5.98 17.06 11.31
C GLY A 199 -5.08 16.29 10.34
N TRP A 200 -3.87 16.79 10.10
CA TRP A 200 -2.89 16.11 9.27
C TRP A 200 -2.53 14.70 9.78
N LEU A 201 -2.38 14.53 11.09
CA LEU A 201 -2.17 13.21 11.70
C LEU A 201 -3.39 12.31 11.50
N LEU A 202 -4.61 12.84 11.63
CA LEU A 202 -5.85 12.11 11.37
C LEU A 202 -5.94 11.67 9.91
N MET A 203 -5.65 12.55 8.96
CA MET A 203 -5.61 12.22 7.53
C MET A 203 -4.67 11.03 7.26
N HIS A 204 -3.44 11.09 7.78
CA HIS A 204 -2.48 10.00 7.61
C HIS A 204 -2.93 8.72 8.30
N PHE A 205 -3.51 8.81 9.49
CA PHE A 205 -4.03 7.66 10.21
C PHE A 205 -5.14 6.95 9.43
N ILE A 206 -6.10 7.70 8.88
CA ILE A 206 -7.18 7.15 8.05
C ILE A 206 -6.61 6.55 6.76
N GLY A 207 -5.69 7.24 6.09
CA GLY A 207 -5.05 6.76 4.87
C GLY A 207 -4.25 5.47 5.09
N GLY A 208 -3.40 5.45 6.12
CA GLY A 208 -2.58 4.30 6.47
C GLY A 208 -3.41 3.08 6.88
N LEU A 209 -4.40 3.29 7.76
CA LEU A 209 -5.30 2.22 8.19
C LEU A 209 -6.09 1.64 7.00
N THR A 210 -6.62 2.48 6.13
CA THR A 210 -7.37 2.04 4.95
C THR A 210 -6.49 1.21 4.00
N LEU A 211 -5.28 1.68 3.70
CA LEU A 211 -4.32 0.94 2.88
C LEU A 211 -3.98 -0.43 3.48
N ALA A 212 -3.64 -0.46 4.76
CA ALA A 212 -3.25 -1.69 5.42
C ALA A 212 -4.39 -2.71 5.52
N LEU A 213 -5.63 -2.26 5.79
CA LEU A 213 -6.80 -3.14 5.85
C LEU A 213 -7.16 -3.76 4.49
N VAL A 214 -6.78 -3.15 3.38
CA VAL A 214 -6.94 -3.74 2.04
C VAL A 214 -5.76 -4.65 1.70
N PHE A 215 -4.54 -4.25 2.05
CA PHE A 215 -3.32 -4.93 1.61
C PHE A 215 -2.97 -6.15 2.49
N GLN A 216 -2.96 -6.00 3.82
CA GLN A 216 -2.48 -7.05 4.71
C GLN A 216 -3.33 -8.34 4.69
N PRO A 217 -4.68 -8.30 4.63
CA PRO A 217 -5.47 -9.53 4.54
C PRO A 217 -5.23 -10.34 3.27
N ALA A 218 -4.67 -9.74 2.23
CA ALA A 218 -4.34 -10.45 0.99
C ALA A 218 -3.10 -11.36 1.11
N HIS A 219 -2.21 -11.10 2.08
CA HIS A 219 -0.89 -11.74 2.22
C HIS A 219 -0.64 -12.42 3.57
N VAL A 220 -1.36 -12.01 4.61
CA VAL A 220 -1.14 -12.50 5.98
C VAL A 220 -2.41 -13.19 6.49
N MET A 221 -2.61 -14.42 6.03
CA MET A 221 -3.72 -15.31 6.40
C MET A 221 -3.21 -16.70 6.77
N GLU A 222 -4.06 -17.52 7.39
CA GLU A 222 -3.70 -18.82 7.97
C GLU A 222 -3.10 -19.80 6.94
N ASP A 223 -3.67 -19.86 5.75
CA ASP A 223 -3.29 -20.83 4.71
C ASP A 223 -2.23 -20.32 3.74
N HIS A 224 -1.55 -19.21 4.03
CA HIS A 224 -0.50 -18.69 3.16
C HIS A 224 0.84 -19.35 3.44
N ASP A 225 1.58 -19.64 2.37
CA ASP A 225 2.95 -20.15 2.48
C ASP A 225 3.92 -19.01 2.86
N TYR A 226 4.87 -19.35 3.75
CA TYR A 226 5.98 -18.50 4.14
C TYR A 226 7.30 -19.23 3.85
N VAL A 227 8.13 -18.67 3.00
CA VAL A 227 9.36 -19.32 2.52
C VAL A 227 10.58 -18.68 3.20
N PRO A 228 11.51 -19.47 3.79
CA PRO A 228 12.78 -18.97 4.30
C PRO A 228 13.64 -18.35 3.18
N ALA A 229 14.36 -17.26 3.48
CA ALA A 229 15.22 -16.56 2.52
C ALA A 229 16.32 -17.46 1.93
N GLU A 230 16.85 -18.43 2.70
CA GLU A 230 17.87 -19.38 2.25
C GLU A 230 17.37 -20.27 1.11
N LYS A 231 16.08 -20.61 1.11
CA LYS A 231 15.41 -21.34 0.03
C LYS A 231 14.89 -20.42 -1.08
N GLY A 232 14.64 -19.15 -0.79
CA GLY A 232 14.09 -18.19 -1.73
C GLY A 232 15.04 -17.72 -2.83
N THR A 233 16.31 -18.12 -2.80
CA THR A 233 17.24 -17.90 -3.92
C THR A 233 17.00 -18.85 -5.08
N ILE A 234 16.35 -20.01 -4.81
CA ILE A 234 15.86 -20.94 -5.84
C ILE A 234 14.44 -21.29 -5.39
N MET A 235 13.43 -20.67 -6.00
CA MET A 235 12.05 -21.04 -5.73
C MET A 235 11.81 -22.48 -6.20
N GLU A 236 11.28 -23.32 -5.32
CA GLU A 236 10.92 -24.72 -5.64
C GLU A 236 9.72 -24.73 -6.60
N ASP A 237 8.81 -23.76 -6.44
CA ASP A 237 7.65 -23.58 -7.30
C ASP A 237 7.98 -22.66 -8.50
N ASP A 238 7.24 -22.84 -9.58
CA ASP A 238 7.22 -21.83 -10.64
C ASP A 238 6.58 -20.52 -10.11
N PRO A 239 6.93 -19.37 -10.71
CA PRO A 239 6.47 -18.07 -10.20
C PRO A 239 4.94 -17.92 -10.10
N MET A 240 4.17 -18.53 -11.01
CA MET A 240 2.71 -18.43 -11.01
C MET A 240 2.09 -19.23 -9.85
N SER A 241 2.56 -20.47 -9.66
CA SER A 241 2.16 -21.32 -8.53
C SER A 241 2.50 -20.67 -7.20
N HIS A 242 3.66 -20.03 -7.07
CA HIS A 242 4.06 -19.29 -5.88
C HIS A 242 3.08 -18.15 -5.56
N GLN A 243 2.69 -17.34 -6.55
CA GLN A 243 1.72 -16.26 -6.34
C GLN A 243 0.35 -16.78 -5.85
N LEU A 244 -0.14 -17.90 -6.40
CA LEU A 244 -1.40 -18.52 -5.96
C LEU A 244 -1.34 -19.04 -4.51
N LYS A 245 -0.17 -19.50 -4.06
CA LYS A 245 0.04 -20.01 -2.68
C LYS A 245 0.19 -18.89 -1.65
N THR A 246 0.61 -17.69 -2.07
CA THR A 246 0.95 -16.56 -1.19
C THR A 246 -0.03 -15.40 -1.22
N THR A 247 -1.09 -15.50 -2.03
CA THR A 247 -2.10 -14.45 -2.19
C THR A 247 -3.52 -14.99 -2.06
N CYS A 248 -4.47 -14.11 -1.71
CA CYS A 248 -5.89 -14.42 -1.74
C CYS A 248 -6.74 -13.23 -2.19
N ASN A 249 -7.90 -13.53 -2.76
CA ASN A 249 -8.94 -12.57 -3.08
C ASN A 249 -9.94 -12.46 -1.95
N PHE A 250 -10.56 -11.28 -1.78
CA PHE A 250 -11.61 -11.06 -0.79
C PHE A 250 -12.63 -10.04 -1.27
N GLY A 251 -13.90 -10.18 -0.85
CA GLY A 251 -14.95 -9.22 -1.16
C GLY A 251 -15.16 -8.98 -2.65
N THR A 252 -14.84 -9.93 -3.52
CA THR A 252 -14.88 -9.81 -4.99
C THR A 252 -16.26 -9.51 -5.55
N LYS A 253 -17.33 -9.78 -4.79
CA LYS A 253 -18.72 -9.46 -5.16
C LYS A 253 -19.06 -7.97 -4.97
N SER A 254 -18.24 -7.21 -4.21
CA SER A 254 -18.48 -5.78 -3.95
C SER A 254 -17.86 -4.90 -5.05
N LYS A 255 -18.69 -4.42 -5.95
CA LYS A 255 -18.27 -3.46 -7.00
C LYS A 255 -17.66 -2.18 -6.42
N LEU A 256 -18.20 -1.69 -5.29
CA LEU A 256 -17.69 -0.49 -4.62
C LEU A 256 -16.29 -0.73 -4.05
N LEU A 257 -16.07 -1.86 -3.36
CA LEU A 257 -14.76 -2.22 -2.85
C LEU A 257 -13.75 -2.35 -4.00
N THR A 258 -14.07 -3.11 -5.04
CA THR A 258 -13.21 -3.28 -6.22
C THR A 258 -12.89 -1.94 -6.90
N TRP A 259 -13.89 -1.05 -7.01
CA TRP A 259 -13.67 0.26 -7.59
C TRP A 259 -12.75 1.12 -6.72
N TYR A 260 -12.98 1.19 -5.41
CA TYR A 260 -12.22 2.04 -4.49
C TYR A 260 -10.81 1.50 -4.26
N SER A 261 -10.67 0.21 -4.00
CA SER A 261 -9.37 -0.45 -3.77
C SER A 261 -8.49 -0.57 -5.02
N GLY A 262 -8.96 -0.11 -6.19
CA GLY A 262 -8.19 -0.32 -7.43
C GLY A 262 -8.02 -1.79 -7.77
N GLY A 263 -9.02 -2.62 -7.47
CA GLY A 263 -8.97 -4.06 -7.74
C GLY A 263 -8.02 -4.85 -6.83
N LEU A 264 -7.41 -4.24 -5.81
CA LEU A 264 -6.51 -4.94 -4.88
C LEU A 264 -7.22 -5.99 -3.99
N ASN A 265 -8.53 -6.05 -4.03
CA ASN A 265 -9.31 -7.17 -3.49
C ASN A 265 -9.36 -8.39 -4.44
N HIS A 266 -8.81 -8.27 -5.65
CA HIS A 266 -8.48 -9.34 -6.61
C HIS A 266 -6.96 -9.52 -6.64
N GLN A 267 -6.37 -9.87 -5.50
CA GLN A 267 -4.92 -9.87 -5.32
C GLN A 267 -4.23 -10.96 -6.13
N ILE A 268 -4.88 -12.11 -6.31
CA ILE A 268 -4.37 -13.19 -7.16
C ILE A 268 -4.16 -12.68 -8.60
N GLU A 269 -5.17 -12.06 -9.19
CA GLU A 269 -5.08 -11.51 -10.56
C GLU A 269 -4.07 -10.39 -10.65
N HIS A 270 -3.96 -9.57 -9.58
CA HIS A 270 -2.97 -8.51 -9.51
C HIS A 270 -1.55 -9.07 -9.51
N HIS A 271 -1.24 -10.08 -8.71
CA HIS A 271 0.08 -10.68 -8.65
C HIS A 271 0.47 -11.45 -9.92
N LEU A 272 -0.49 -12.14 -10.53
CA LEU A 272 -0.25 -12.86 -11.78
C LEU A 272 -0.09 -11.91 -12.98
N PHE A 273 -0.83 -10.79 -13.00
CA PHE A 273 -0.91 -9.89 -14.15
C PHE A 273 -0.78 -8.41 -13.75
N PRO A 274 0.31 -8.01 -13.06
CA PRO A 274 0.44 -6.65 -12.52
C PRO A 274 0.47 -5.55 -13.60
N HIS A 275 0.79 -5.91 -14.84
CA HIS A 275 0.80 -5.02 -16.01
C HIS A 275 -0.57 -4.85 -16.69
N ILE A 276 -1.60 -5.56 -16.23
CA ILE A 276 -2.98 -5.39 -16.68
C ILE A 276 -3.71 -4.42 -15.76
N CYS A 277 -4.42 -3.44 -16.33
CA CYS A 277 -5.21 -2.48 -15.56
C CYS A 277 -6.26 -3.20 -14.70
N HIS A 278 -6.37 -2.81 -13.45
CA HIS A 278 -7.24 -3.44 -12.45
C HIS A 278 -8.73 -3.51 -12.85
N VAL A 279 -9.19 -2.67 -13.76
CA VAL A 279 -10.58 -2.70 -14.26
C VAL A 279 -10.93 -4.01 -14.97
N HIS A 280 -9.93 -4.83 -15.31
CA HIS A 280 -10.09 -6.12 -15.95
C HIS A 280 -10.04 -7.32 -15.00
N TYR A 281 -9.56 -7.15 -13.76
CA TYR A 281 -9.34 -8.26 -12.82
C TYR A 281 -10.61 -9.08 -12.53
N ALA A 282 -11.75 -8.43 -12.33
CA ALA A 282 -13.02 -9.15 -12.13
C ALA A 282 -13.43 -10.03 -13.32
N LYS A 283 -12.94 -9.73 -14.55
CA LYS A 283 -13.18 -10.55 -15.74
C LYS A 283 -12.13 -11.66 -15.89
N LEU A 284 -10.92 -11.45 -15.38
CA LEU A 284 -9.85 -12.45 -15.39
C LEU A 284 -10.08 -13.51 -14.30
N ALA A 285 -10.66 -13.13 -13.17
CA ALA A 285 -10.84 -13.98 -12.02
C ALA A 285 -11.49 -15.36 -12.31
N PRO A 286 -12.56 -15.48 -13.12
CA PRO A 286 -13.11 -16.80 -13.46
C PRO A 286 -12.13 -17.66 -14.26
N ILE A 287 -11.37 -17.07 -15.19
CA ILE A 287 -10.39 -17.77 -16.04
C ILE A 287 -9.24 -18.27 -15.16
N VAL A 288 -8.72 -17.42 -14.27
CA VAL A 288 -7.63 -17.77 -13.36
C VAL A 288 -8.07 -18.88 -12.40
N ARG A 289 -9.29 -18.80 -11.88
CA ARG A 289 -9.85 -19.85 -11.00
C ARG A 289 -9.92 -21.20 -11.71
N GLU A 290 -10.53 -21.24 -12.90
CA GLU A 290 -10.66 -22.47 -13.70
C GLU A 290 -9.29 -23.08 -14.01
N THR A 291 -8.33 -22.25 -14.41
CA THR A 291 -6.95 -22.69 -14.68
C THR A 291 -6.29 -23.23 -13.40
N ALA A 292 -6.40 -22.54 -12.27
CA ALA A 292 -5.83 -23.00 -11.02
C ALA A 292 -6.40 -24.36 -10.59
N GLU A 293 -7.73 -24.55 -10.70
CA GLU A 293 -8.41 -25.80 -10.43
C GLU A 293 -7.94 -26.94 -11.35
N GLU A 294 -7.75 -26.68 -12.64
CA GLU A 294 -7.23 -27.64 -13.62
C GLU A 294 -5.83 -28.16 -13.23
N PHE A 295 -4.97 -27.27 -12.69
CA PHE A 295 -3.62 -27.63 -12.27
C PHE A 295 -3.54 -28.06 -10.78
N GLY A 296 -4.66 -28.16 -10.08
CA GLY A 296 -4.70 -28.54 -8.65
C GLY A 296 -4.07 -27.51 -7.72
N LEU A 297 -4.03 -26.23 -8.13
CA LEU A 297 -3.48 -25.12 -7.36
C LEU A 297 -4.56 -24.42 -6.54
N PRO A 298 -4.22 -23.82 -5.38
CA PRO A 298 -5.19 -23.13 -4.55
C PRO A 298 -5.67 -21.84 -5.22
N TYR A 299 -6.98 -21.57 -5.15
CA TYR A 299 -7.56 -20.26 -5.52
C TYR A 299 -8.49 -19.80 -4.40
N ARG A 300 -7.96 -18.94 -3.51
CA ARG A 300 -8.64 -18.48 -2.29
C ARG A 300 -9.41 -17.18 -2.56
N SER A 301 -10.75 -17.21 -2.57
CA SER A 301 -11.54 -16.01 -2.95
C SER A 301 -12.91 -15.89 -2.31
N ASP A 302 -13.27 -16.75 -1.36
CA ASP A 302 -14.67 -16.86 -0.95
C ASP A 302 -15.05 -16.00 0.27
N THR A 303 -14.10 -15.20 0.78
CA THR A 303 -14.27 -14.39 1.99
C THR A 303 -14.79 -12.98 1.67
N SER A 304 -15.71 -12.47 2.50
CA SER A 304 -16.08 -11.06 2.46
C SER A 304 -14.93 -10.17 2.96
N PHE A 305 -14.98 -8.84 2.71
CA PHE A 305 -13.96 -7.92 3.24
C PHE A 305 -13.87 -7.97 4.77
N ALA A 306 -15.00 -7.91 5.46
CA ALA A 306 -15.03 -8.03 6.93
C ALA A 306 -14.53 -9.39 7.41
N GLY A 307 -14.88 -10.47 6.68
CA GLY A 307 -14.37 -11.81 6.95
C GLY A 307 -12.85 -11.90 6.78
N ALA A 308 -12.29 -11.33 5.72
CA ALA A 308 -10.84 -11.29 5.48
C ALA A 308 -10.10 -10.53 6.58
N VAL A 309 -10.62 -9.37 7.01
CA VAL A 309 -10.07 -8.64 8.15
C VAL A 309 -10.13 -9.48 9.43
N GLY A 310 -11.24 -10.19 9.68
CA GLY A 310 -11.37 -11.09 10.83
C GLY A 310 -10.36 -12.24 10.80
N LEU A 311 -10.19 -12.91 9.66
CA LEU A 311 -9.18 -13.96 9.47
C LEU A 311 -7.76 -13.42 9.66
N HIS A 312 -7.47 -12.26 9.11
CA HIS A 312 -6.19 -11.59 9.32
C HIS A 312 -5.90 -11.31 10.81
N LEU A 313 -6.88 -10.80 11.55
CA LEU A 313 -6.74 -10.58 13.01
C LEU A 313 -6.52 -11.89 13.77
N ASN A 314 -7.20 -12.97 13.38
CA ASN A 314 -6.96 -14.30 13.94
C ASN A 314 -5.54 -14.78 13.63
N GLN A 315 -5.07 -14.63 12.39
CA GLN A 315 -3.71 -14.98 12.01
C GLN A 315 -2.67 -14.18 12.82
N LEU A 316 -2.88 -12.88 13.03
CA LEU A 316 -2.02 -12.09 13.91
C LEU A 316 -2.00 -12.64 15.35
N LYS A 317 -3.15 -13.11 15.86
CA LYS A 317 -3.24 -13.70 17.19
C LYS A 317 -2.44 -15.01 17.27
N GLU A 318 -2.55 -15.87 16.27
CA GLU A 318 -1.79 -17.15 16.19
C GLU A 318 -0.29 -16.89 16.03
N LEU A 319 0.12 -16.05 15.07
CA LEU A 319 1.51 -15.63 14.88
C LEU A 319 2.13 -14.99 16.13
N GLY A 320 1.32 -14.41 17.01
CA GLY A 320 1.77 -13.84 18.28
C GLY A 320 1.95 -14.85 19.41
N ARG A 321 1.62 -16.13 19.20
CA ARG A 321 1.66 -17.19 20.21
C ARG A 321 2.49 -18.41 19.82
N ALA A 322 2.65 -18.63 18.51
CA ALA A 322 3.36 -19.78 17.93
C ALA A 322 4.88 -19.63 17.95
#